data_de877bd669cfaa30bd819f8204db42aa
#
_entry.id   de877bd669cfaa30bd819f8204db42aa
#
_cell.length_a   1.000
_cell.length_b   1.000
_cell.length_c   1.000
_cell.angle_alpha   90.00
_cell.angle_beta   90.00
_cell.angle_gamma   90.00
#
_symmetry.space_group_name_H-M   'P 1'
#
loop_
_entity.id
_entity.type
_entity.pdbx_description
1 polymer ?
#
loop_
_entity_poly.entity_id
_entity_poly.type
_entity_poly.pdbx_seq_one_letter_code
_entity_poly.pdbx_strand_id
1 'polypeptide(L)'
;MRIETLRQRLRALGANPRHEHRVLRLWSQALPQTSGKRPIEAFLPTTLRVALPGIERELAGLTTLHSEHPGEDGSQRLVVALHDGQLVESVLLPPGRIPALCVSTQVGCAVGCVFCMTGTTGLIRQLGSAEIVAQVALARQHRPVKRVVFMGMGEPAHNLDNVLEAIDLLGTAGNIGHKNLVFSTVGDPRVFEALMARDEGQVRPALALSLHTTRADLREQLLPRAPRLTPQELVEAAERYARASGYPIQYQWTLLEGINDTDEEVEGLVRLLHGKYAILNLIPYNEGEGMPYQRPSWAHAADMARRLHQRGILTKLRQSAGQDVDGGCGQLRARSVQEKAMQLQRVIPLQPVPS
;
A
#
# COMPACT_ATOMS: atom_id res chain seq x y z
N MET A 1 -17.40 4.51 -1.73
CA MET A 1 -17.66 5.75 -2.51
C MET A 1 -16.43 6.13 -3.32
N ARG A 2 -16.62 6.65 -4.56
CA ARG A 2 -15.52 7.24 -5.37
C ARG A 2 -15.42 8.76 -5.15
N ILE A 3 -14.20 9.30 -5.27
CA ILE A 3 -13.95 10.74 -5.18
C ILE A 3 -14.68 11.49 -6.31
N GLU A 4 -14.71 10.94 -7.53
CA GLU A 4 -15.43 11.56 -8.63
C GLU A 4 -16.95 11.66 -8.36
N THR A 5 -17.55 10.66 -7.73
CA THR A 5 -18.94 10.73 -7.28
C THR A 5 -19.16 11.88 -6.29
N LEU A 6 -18.22 12.07 -5.36
CA LEU A 6 -18.25 13.22 -4.44
C LEU A 6 -18.11 14.54 -5.19
N ARG A 7 -17.21 14.66 -6.17
CA ARG A 7 -17.04 15.85 -7.01
C ARG A 7 -18.32 16.19 -7.77
N GLN A 8 -18.97 15.20 -8.40
CA GLN A 8 -20.23 15.37 -9.12
C GLN A 8 -21.32 15.90 -8.19
N ARG A 9 -21.42 15.37 -6.98
CA ARG A 9 -22.35 15.85 -5.97
C ARG A 9 -22.05 17.29 -5.53
N LEU A 10 -20.80 17.65 -5.31
CA LEU A 10 -20.40 19.03 -5.00
C LEU A 10 -20.80 19.99 -6.14
N ARG A 11 -20.57 19.60 -7.40
CA ARG A 11 -20.98 20.39 -8.59
C ARG A 11 -22.50 20.58 -8.66
N ALA A 12 -23.27 19.53 -8.37
CA ALA A 12 -24.73 19.62 -8.31
C ALA A 12 -25.23 20.61 -7.24
N LEU A 13 -24.40 20.84 -6.18
CA LEU A 13 -24.65 21.85 -5.15
C LEU A 13 -24.08 23.24 -5.49
N GLY A 14 -23.67 23.47 -6.75
CA GLY A 14 -23.15 24.73 -7.24
C GLY A 14 -21.65 24.95 -7.00
N ALA A 15 -20.89 23.91 -6.65
CA ALA A 15 -19.46 24.03 -6.50
C ALA A 15 -18.75 24.24 -7.87
N ASN A 16 -17.84 25.17 -7.91
CA ASN A 16 -16.83 25.30 -8.97
C ASN A 16 -15.54 24.54 -8.56
N PRO A 17 -14.54 24.39 -9.46
CA PRO A 17 -13.31 23.65 -9.14
C PRO A 17 -12.55 24.14 -7.90
N ARG A 18 -12.62 25.45 -7.56
CA ARG A 18 -11.97 26.00 -6.35
C ARG A 18 -12.70 25.58 -5.09
N HIS A 19 -14.04 25.48 -5.14
CA HIS A 19 -14.86 25.00 -4.04
C HIS A 19 -14.60 23.50 -3.79
N GLU A 20 -14.62 22.68 -4.85
CA GLU A 20 -14.27 21.25 -4.77
C GLU A 20 -12.88 21.05 -4.15
N HIS A 21 -11.88 21.77 -4.68
CA HIS A 21 -10.52 21.67 -4.16
C HIS A 21 -10.45 22.03 -2.66
N ARG A 22 -11.14 23.08 -2.21
CA ARG A 22 -11.17 23.43 -0.78
C ARG A 22 -11.77 22.32 0.07
N VAL A 23 -12.95 21.81 -0.28
CA VAL A 23 -13.63 20.76 0.49
C VAL A 23 -12.75 19.51 0.57
N LEU A 24 -12.25 19.04 -0.57
CA LEU A 24 -11.41 17.85 -0.65
C LEU A 24 -10.06 18.02 0.07
N ARG A 25 -9.46 19.22 -0.02
CA ARG A 25 -8.21 19.55 0.66
C ARG A 25 -8.36 19.50 2.18
N LEU A 26 -9.38 20.16 2.70
CA LEU A 26 -9.60 20.22 4.15
C LEU A 26 -9.92 18.83 4.71
N TRP A 27 -10.78 18.08 4.02
CA TRP A 27 -11.05 16.70 4.39
C TRP A 27 -9.81 15.80 4.37
N SER A 28 -9.12 15.72 3.25
CA SER A 28 -7.94 14.84 3.09
C SER A 28 -6.78 15.20 4.02
N GLN A 29 -6.71 16.45 4.48
CA GLN A 29 -5.73 16.91 5.44
C GLN A 29 -6.20 16.84 6.90
N ALA A 30 -7.39 16.29 7.16
CA ALA A 30 -8.04 16.23 8.48
C ALA A 30 -8.19 17.61 9.15
N LEU A 31 -8.49 18.63 8.34
CA LEU A 31 -8.72 20.00 8.81
C LEU A 31 -10.23 20.31 8.81
N PRO A 32 -10.73 21.06 9.79
CA PRO A 32 -12.11 21.51 9.79
C PRO A 32 -12.46 22.32 8.53
N GLN A 33 -13.67 22.15 7.99
CA GLN A 33 -14.11 22.90 6.81
C GLN A 33 -14.18 24.42 7.03
N THR A 34 -14.20 24.84 8.29
CA THR A 34 -14.07 26.25 8.68
C THR A 34 -12.63 26.79 8.53
N SER A 35 -11.63 25.92 8.42
CA SER A 35 -10.23 26.33 8.26
C SER A 35 -10.01 27.03 6.93
N GLY A 36 -9.30 28.16 6.94
CA GLY A 36 -8.93 28.89 5.74
C GLY A 36 -8.98 30.40 5.93
N LYS A 37 -8.33 31.14 4.99
CA LYS A 37 -8.25 32.61 5.04
C LYS A 37 -9.59 33.31 4.75
N ARG A 38 -10.52 32.64 4.05
CA ARG A 38 -11.82 33.19 3.68
C ARG A 38 -12.93 32.46 4.47
N PRO A 39 -13.86 33.18 5.11
CA PRO A 39 -15.03 32.60 5.74
C PRO A 39 -15.82 31.74 4.75
N ILE A 40 -16.47 30.68 5.25
CA ILE A 40 -17.28 29.77 4.42
C ILE A 40 -18.39 30.55 3.72
N GLU A 41 -19.00 31.50 4.42
CA GLU A 41 -20.10 32.34 3.96
C GLU A 41 -19.74 33.18 2.73
N ALA A 42 -18.49 33.64 2.67
CA ALA A 42 -17.98 34.44 1.57
C ALA A 42 -17.36 33.64 0.42
N PHE A 43 -17.17 32.33 0.62
CA PHE A 43 -16.47 31.50 -0.33
C PHE A 43 -17.32 30.42 -0.99
N LEU A 44 -18.20 29.72 -0.24
CA LEU A 44 -18.99 28.63 -0.77
C LEU A 44 -20.42 29.07 -1.17
N PRO A 45 -21.02 28.51 -2.23
CA PRO A 45 -22.42 28.70 -2.58
C PRO A 45 -23.35 28.32 -1.42
N THR A 46 -24.49 29.01 -1.30
CA THR A 46 -25.45 28.80 -0.20
C THR A 46 -25.94 27.35 -0.13
N THR A 47 -26.27 26.74 -1.28
CA THR A 47 -26.70 25.33 -1.37
C THR A 47 -25.64 24.37 -0.83
N LEU A 48 -24.38 24.60 -1.19
CA LEU A 48 -23.27 23.79 -0.71
C LEU A 48 -23.05 23.99 0.80
N ARG A 49 -23.15 25.23 1.30
CA ARG A 49 -23.01 25.52 2.75
C ARG A 49 -24.02 24.78 3.60
N VAL A 50 -25.29 24.76 3.14
CA VAL A 50 -26.38 24.03 3.83
C VAL A 50 -26.11 22.52 3.84
N ALA A 51 -25.60 21.97 2.73
CA ALA A 51 -25.32 20.54 2.61
C ALA A 51 -24.00 20.10 3.30
N LEU A 52 -23.06 21.03 3.55
CA LEU A 52 -21.71 20.74 3.99
C LEU A 52 -21.62 19.91 5.29
N PRO A 53 -22.42 20.21 6.35
CA PRO A 53 -22.37 19.38 7.57
C PRO A 53 -22.79 17.93 7.34
N GLY A 54 -23.69 17.69 6.38
CA GLY A 54 -24.08 16.33 5.97
C GLY A 54 -22.96 15.62 5.24
N ILE A 55 -22.26 16.31 4.34
CA ILE A 55 -21.11 15.81 3.61
C ILE A 55 -19.95 15.48 4.58
N GLU A 56 -19.67 16.35 5.54
CA GLU A 56 -18.65 16.11 6.57
C GLU A 56 -18.94 14.84 7.38
N ARG A 57 -20.20 14.66 7.82
CA ARG A 57 -20.59 13.44 8.55
C ARG A 57 -20.44 12.18 7.70
N GLU A 58 -20.84 12.23 6.44
CA GLU A 58 -20.68 11.12 5.50
C GLU A 58 -19.21 10.76 5.28
N LEU A 59 -18.35 11.76 5.05
CA LEU A 59 -16.92 11.58 4.89
C LEU A 59 -16.24 11.05 6.16
N ALA A 60 -16.65 11.51 7.32
CA ALA A 60 -16.19 10.99 8.61
C ALA A 60 -16.66 9.54 8.85
N GLY A 61 -17.83 9.17 8.36
CA GLY A 61 -18.40 7.82 8.45
C GLY A 61 -17.82 6.81 7.46
N LEU A 62 -16.99 7.23 6.47
CA LEU A 62 -16.34 6.29 5.55
C LEU A 62 -15.38 5.34 6.27
N THR A 63 -14.71 5.84 7.30
CA THR A 63 -13.76 5.07 8.11
C THR A 63 -13.85 5.54 9.56
N THR A 64 -13.91 4.59 10.48
CA THR A 64 -13.83 4.86 11.92
C THR A 64 -12.74 3.99 12.55
N LEU A 65 -12.09 4.50 13.57
CA LEU A 65 -11.11 3.73 14.32
C LEU A 65 -11.85 2.65 15.13
N HIS A 66 -11.60 1.37 14.81
CA HIS A 66 -12.12 0.24 15.57
C HIS A 66 -11.24 -0.08 16.77
N SER A 67 -9.92 -0.18 16.54
CA SER A 67 -8.91 -0.35 17.58
C SER A 67 -7.55 0.14 17.12
N GLU A 68 -6.68 0.46 18.06
CA GLU A 68 -5.28 0.81 17.79
C GLU A 68 -4.33 -0.04 18.63
N HIS A 69 -3.18 -0.34 18.04
CA HIS A 69 -2.17 -1.19 18.65
C HIS A 69 -0.80 -0.51 18.48
N PRO A 70 -0.28 0.13 19.54
CA PRO A 70 1.03 0.76 19.49
C PRO A 70 2.13 -0.30 19.53
N GLY A 71 3.07 -0.21 18.58
CA GLY A 71 4.28 -1.04 18.54
C GLY A 71 5.42 -0.44 19.35
N GLU A 72 6.32 -1.28 19.85
CA GLU A 72 7.50 -0.87 20.63
C GLU A 72 8.46 0.03 19.85
N ASP A 73 8.47 -0.09 18.52
CA ASP A 73 9.27 0.75 17.60
C ASP A 73 8.64 2.13 17.34
N GLY A 74 7.52 2.44 17.99
CA GLY A 74 6.74 3.67 17.79
C GLY A 74 5.84 3.65 16.55
N SER A 75 5.71 2.53 15.88
CA SER A 75 4.64 2.29 14.90
C SER A 75 3.28 2.20 15.58
N GLN A 76 2.22 2.26 14.78
CA GLN A 76 0.86 2.13 15.30
C GLN A 76 -0.01 1.45 14.25
N ARG A 77 -0.48 0.23 14.56
CA ARG A 77 -1.45 -0.47 13.73
C ARG A 77 -2.85 0.00 14.09
N LEU A 78 -3.56 0.50 13.08
CA LEU A 78 -4.93 0.98 13.18
C LEU A 78 -5.84 -0.07 12.52
N VAL A 79 -6.74 -0.66 13.26
CA VAL A 79 -7.86 -1.42 12.69
C VAL A 79 -8.97 -0.44 12.39
N VAL A 80 -9.35 -0.35 11.13
CA VAL A 80 -10.27 0.64 10.59
C VAL A 80 -11.56 -0.04 10.17
N ALA A 81 -12.68 0.35 10.78
CA ALA A 81 -14.00 -0.08 10.36
C ALA A 81 -14.49 0.81 9.21
N LEU A 82 -14.95 0.18 8.13
CA LEU A 82 -15.56 0.81 6.98
C LEU A 82 -17.07 0.97 7.19
N HIS A 83 -17.71 1.82 6.39
CA HIS A 83 -19.13 2.14 6.53
C HIS A 83 -20.09 0.93 6.43
N ASP A 84 -19.63 -0.18 5.86
CA ASP A 84 -20.38 -1.43 5.72
C ASP A 84 -20.04 -2.47 6.79
N GLY A 85 -19.27 -2.09 7.81
CA GLY A 85 -18.84 -2.97 8.89
C GLY A 85 -17.63 -3.85 8.57
N GLN A 86 -17.12 -3.85 7.33
CA GLN A 86 -15.88 -4.53 7.01
C GLN A 86 -14.68 -3.84 7.67
N LEU A 87 -13.64 -4.60 7.97
CA LEU A 87 -12.44 -4.10 8.60
C LEU A 87 -11.25 -4.14 7.63
N VAL A 88 -10.44 -3.09 7.67
CA VAL A 88 -9.11 -3.05 7.05
C VAL A 88 -8.09 -2.53 8.04
N GLU A 89 -6.83 -2.64 7.71
CA GLU A 89 -5.76 -2.15 8.57
C GLU A 89 -4.91 -1.09 7.87
N SER A 90 -4.52 -0.10 8.64
CA SER A 90 -3.52 0.89 8.26
C SER A 90 -2.40 0.89 9.31
N VAL A 91 -1.16 1.17 8.89
CA VAL A 91 -0.03 1.20 9.81
C VAL A 91 0.68 2.55 9.69
N LEU A 92 0.63 3.33 10.78
CA LEU A 92 1.51 4.46 10.96
C LEU A 92 2.92 3.94 11.25
N LEU A 93 3.85 4.17 10.34
CA LEU A 93 5.22 3.67 10.47
C LEU A 93 5.95 4.39 11.61
N PRO A 94 7.06 3.82 12.14
CA PRO A 94 7.83 4.45 13.20
C PRO A 94 8.15 5.92 12.91
N PRO A 95 8.22 6.78 13.93
CA PRO A 95 8.61 8.18 13.76
C PRO A 95 9.95 8.27 13.02
N GLY A 96 10.00 9.08 11.99
CA GLY A 96 11.19 9.27 11.19
C GLY A 96 11.17 10.61 10.47
N ARG A 97 12.20 10.89 9.66
CA ARG A 97 12.33 12.15 8.91
C ARG A 97 11.10 12.47 8.05
N ILE A 98 10.44 11.45 7.53
CA ILE A 98 9.22 11.57 6.72
C ILE A 98 8.17 10.67 7.34
N PRO A 99 7.20 11.22 8.09
CA PRO A 99 6.12 10.44 8.68
C PRO A 99 5.32 9.71 7.59
N ALA A 100 5.17 8.40 7.74
CA ALA A 100 4.60 7.55 6.70
C ALA A 100 3.43 6.70 7.23
N LEU A 101 2.48 6.43 6.33
CA LEU A 101 1.33 5.57 6.55
C LEU A 101 1.28 4.48 5.47
N CYS A 102 1.11 3.24 5.89
CA CYS A 102 0.71 2.13 5.03
C CYS A 102 -0.81 2.06 4.99
N VAL A 103 -1.42 2.02 3.81
CA VAL A 103 -2.89 1.97 3.62
C VAL A 103 -3.32 0.74 2.84
N SER A 104 -4.53 0.29 3.14
CA SER A 104 -5.20 -0.81 2.45
C SER A 104 -5.99 -0.32 1.24
N THR A 105 -6.08 -1.17 0.20
CA THR A 105 -6.81 -0.89 -1.04
C THR A 105 -7.96 -1.86 -1.29
N GLN A 106 -8.02 -2.95 -0.53
CA GLN A 106 -9.04 -4.00 -0.61
C GLN A 106 -9.37 -4.51 0.79
N VAL A 107 -10.54 -5.10 0.94
CA VAL A 107 -10.85 -6.00 2.05
C VAL A 107 -10.44 -7.41 1.58
N GLY A 108 -9.36 -7.95 2.18
CA GLY A 108 -8.71 -9.17 1.68
C GLY A 108 -7.84 -8.92 0.45
N CYS A 109 -7.38 -9.99 -0.21
CA CYS A 109 -6.53 -9.91 -1.41
C CYS A 109 -6.69 -11.16 -2.28
N ALA A 110 -6.87 -10.96 -3.58
CA ALA A 110 -7.02 -12.08 -4.53
C ALA A 110 -5.71 -12.74 -4.95
N VAL A 111 -4.55 -12.10 -4.76
CA VAL A 111 -3.25 -12.64 -5.22
C VAL A 111 -2.89 -13.93 -4.52
N GLY A 112 -3.19 -14.03 -3.22
CA GLY A 112 -2.96 -15.24 -2.44
C GLY A 112 -1.48 -15.56 -2.25
N CYS A 113 -0.62 -14.53 -2.10
CA CYS A 113 0.79 -14.74 -1.78
C CYS A 113 0.93 -15.68 -0.59
N VAL A 114 1.70 -16.75 -0.75
CA VAL A 114 1.74 -17.86 0.24
C VAL A 114 2.33 -17.48 1.59
N PHE A 115 3.03 -16.36 1.65
CA PHE A 115 3.66 -15.82 2.87
C PHE A 115 2.89 -14.60 3.44
N CYS A 116 1.67 -14.32 2.97
CA CYS A 116 0.92 -13.11 3.34
C CYS A 116 -0.44 -13.47 3.95
N MET A 117 -0.67 -13.01 5.19
CA MET A 117 -1.92 -13.27 5.92
C MET A 117 -3.16 -12.71 5.22
N THR A 118 -3.05 -11.54 4.55
CA THR A 118 -4.15 -10.97 3.78
C THR A 118 -4.59 -11.88 2.64
N GLY A 119 -3.67 -12.65 2.07
CA GLY A 119 -3.96 -13.60 0.98
C GLY A 119 -4.76 -14.82 1.40
N THR A 120 -4.77 -15.18 2.69
CA THR A 120 -5.45 -16.39 3.18
C THR A 120 -6.97 -16.29 3.16
N THR A 121 -7.53 -15.09 3.28
CA THR A 121 -8.98 -14.85 3.27
C THR A 121 -9.57 -14.65 1.88
N GLY A 122 -8.72 -14.46 0.86
CA GLY A 122 -9.17 -14.07 -0.48
C GLY A 122 -9.68 -12.64 -0.53
N LEU A 123 -10.24 -12.24 -1.66
CA LEU A 123 -10.82 -10.92 -1.87
C LEU A 123 -12.30 -10.91 -1.48
N ILE A 124 -12.68 -9.98 -0.61
CA ILE A 124 -14.09 -9.71 -0.26
C ILE A 124 -14.61 -8.59 -1.15
N ARG A 125 -13.97 -7.41 -1.14
CA ARG A 125 -14.32 -6.29 -2.04
C ARG A 125 -13.19 -5.30 -2.25
N GLN A 126 -13.32 -4.48 -3.26
CA GLN A 126 -12.49 -3.31 -3.51
C GLN A 126 -12.87 -2.17 -2.55
N LEU A 127 -11.89 -1.34 -2.16
CA LEU A 127 -12.17 -0.05 -1.52
C LEU A 127 -12.41 1.02 -2.60
N GLY A 128 -13.40 1.87 -2.37
CA GLY A 128 -13.55 3.08 -3.17
C GLY A 128 -12.43 4.08 -2.88
N SER A 129 -12.11 4.93 -3.84
CA SER A 129 -11.04 5.92 -3.71
C SER A 129 -11.18 6.83 -2.48
N ALA A 130 -12.43 7.19 -2.12
CA ALA A 130 -12.71 7.96 -0.93
C ALA A 130 -12.42 7.18 0.37
N GLU A 131 -12.66 5.85 0.42
CA GLU A 131 -12.32 5.01 1.57
C GLU A 131 -10.79 4.90 1.74
N ILE A 132 -10.05 4.88 0.63
CA ILE A 132 -8.58 4.87 0.67
C ILE A 132 -8.06 6.20 1.25
N VAL A 133 -8.58 7.33 0.78
CA VAL A 133 -8.21 8.67 1.30
C VAL A 133 -8.66 8.86 2.74
N ALA A 134 -9.82 8.32 3.12
CA ALA A 134 -10.35 8.42 4.48
C ALA A 134 -9.41 7.76 5.52
N GLN A 135 -8.71 6.66 5.17
CA GLN A 135 -7.67 6.08 6.03
C GLN A 135 -6.54 7.09 6.32
N VAL A 136 -6.14 7.88 5.30
CA VAL A 136 -5.13 8.91 5.48
C VAL A 136 -5.64 10.07 6.34
N ALA A 137 -6.89 10.49 6.12
CA ALA A 137 -7.53 11.53 6.93
C ALA A 137 -7.68 11.10 8.39
N LEU A 138 -8.09 9.85 8.64
CA LEU A 138 -8.17 9.27 9.98
C LEU A 138 -6.79 9.24 10.66
N ALA A 139 -5.76 8.73 9.98
CA ALA A 139 -4.41 8.67 10.52
C ALA A 139 -3.82 10.06 10.83
N ARG A 140 -4.18 11.08 10.05
CA ARG A 140 -3.77 12.49 10.28
C ARG A 140 -4.37 13.11 11.53
N GLN A 141 -5.42 12.54 12.10
CA GLN A 141 -5.95 12.96 13.42
C GLN A 141 -5.02 12.52 14.56
N HIS A 142 -4.22 11.45 14.36
CA HIS A 142 -3.26 10.95 15.34
C HIS A 142 -1.90 11.64 15.22
N ARG A 143 -1.34 11.71 14.00
CA ARG A 143 -0.06 12.37 13.72
C ARG A 143 0.08 12.77 12.24
N PRO A 144 1.02 13.68 11.90
CA PRO A 144 1.25 14.08 10.51
C PRO A 144 1.55 12.89 9.60
N VAL A 145 1.02 12.90 8.38
CA VAL A 145 1.32 11.92 7.31
C VAL A 145 1.81 12.69 6.08
N LYS A 146 3.08 12.44 5.69
CA LYS A 146 3.76 13.06 4.54
C LYS A 146 4.19 12.04 3.47
N ARG A 147 4.05 10.75 3.76
CA ARG A 147 4.25 9.65 2.80
C ARG A 147 3.12 8.65 2.97
N VAL A 148 2.60 8.14 1.86
CA VAL A 148 1.62 7.05 1.84
C VAL A 148 2.16 5.92 0.98
N VAL A 149 2.16 4.70 1.52
CA VAL A 149 2.52 3.49 0.80
C VAL A 149 1.29 2.60 0.68
N PHE A 150 0.94 2.21 -0.55
CA PHE A 150 -0.22 1.36 -0.85
C PHE A 150 0.24 -0.11 -0.76
N MET A 151 0.61 -0.53 0.46
CA MET A 151 1.20 -1.84 0.79
C MET A 151 0.47 -2.54 1.93
N GLY A 152 -0.71 -2.07 2.30
CA GLY A 152 -1.57 -2.69 3.29
C GLY A 152 -2.30 -3.91 2.72
N MET A 153 -3.54 -4.10 3.09
CA MET A 153 -4.37 -5.18 2.57
C MET A 153 -4.76 -4.90 1.12
N GLY A 154 -4.55 -5.92 0.25
CA GLY A 154 -4.94 -5.87 -1.15
C GLY A 154 -3.80 -5.66 -2.15
N GLU A 155 -4.10 -5.97 -3.42
CA GLU A 155 -3.25 -5.66 -4.58
C GLU A 155 -3.80 -4.41 -5.29
N PRO A 156 -3.09 -3.29 -5.28
CA PRO A 156 -3.55 -2.06 -5.91
C PRO A 156 -3.89 -2.19 -7.40
N ALA A 157 -3.21 -3.07 -8.13
CA ALA A 157 -3.50 -3.32 -9.55
C ALA A 157 -4.92 -3.85 -9.79
N HIS A 158 -5.47 -4.60 -8.84
CA HIS A 158 -6.83 -5.11 -8.93
C HIS A 158 -7.89 -4.04 -8.61
N ASN A 159 -7.47 -2.88 -8.08
CA ASN A 159 -8.32 -1.73 -7.77
C ASN A 159 -7.76 -0.44 -8.38
N LEU A 160 -7.18 -0.55 -9.58
CA LEU A 160 -6.32 0.44 -10.20
C LEU A 160 -6.94 1.84 -10.26
N ASP A 161 -8.16 1.95 -10.79
CA ASP A 161 -8.84 3.24 -10.96
C ASP A 161 -9.07 3.97 -9.63
N ASN A 162 -9.52 3.26 -8.60
CA ASN A 162 -9.74 3.86 -7.28
C ASN A 162 -8.42 4.26 -6.62
N VAL A 163 -7.37 3.46 -6.78
CA VAL A 163 -6.05 3.76 -6.22
C VAL A 163 -5.43 4.96 -6.91
N LEU A 164 -5.49 5.05 -8.24
CA LEU A 164 -4.97 6.20 -8.99
C LEU A 164 -5.76 7.48 -8.68
N GLU A 165 -7.08 7.40 -8.56
CA GLU A 165 -7.92 8.53 -8.14
C GLU A 165 -7.59 9.01 -6.71
N ALA A 166 -7.30 8.08 -5.79
CA ALA A 166 -6.84 8.41 -4.43
C ALA A 166 -5.45 9.06 -4.45
N ILE A 167 -4.52 8.54 -5.27
CA ILE A 167 -3.19 9.11 -5.47
C ILE A 167 -3.27 10.54 -6.00
N ASP A 168 -4.13 10.81 -6.98
CA ASP A 168 -4.31 12.15 -7.53
C ASP A 168 -4.82 13.13 -6.47
N LEU A 169 -5.79 12.72 -5.66
CA LEU A 169 -6.26 13.59 -4.59
C LEU A 169 -5.18 13.83 -3.52
N LEU A 170 -4.49 12.78 -3.10
CA LEU A 170 -3.45 12.88 -2.06
C LEU A 170 -2.24 13.69 -2.55
N GLY A 171 -1.87 13.57 -3.82
CA GLY A 171 -0.74 14.29 -4.42
C GLY A 171 -1.03 15.74 -4.77
N THR A 172 -2.30 16.13 -4.86
CA THR A 172 -2.75 17.50 -5.12
C THR A 172 -3.32 18.15 -3.85
N ALA A 173 -4.61 17.95 -3.57
CA ALA A 173 -5.29 18.52 -2.42
C ALA A 173 -4.77 17.98 -1.08
N GLY A 174 -4.34 16.72 -1.03
CA GLY A 174 -3.78 16.07 0.15
C GLY A 174 -2.37 16.53 0.56
N ASN A 175 -1.69 17.30 -0.29
CA ASN A 175 -0.36 17.89 -0.06
C ASN A 175 0.73 16.85 0.27
N ILE A 176 0.74 15.74 -0.48
CA ILE A 176 1.79 14.73 -0.39
C ILE A 176 2.60 14.76 -1.69
N GLY A 177 3.91 14.97 -1.60
CA GLY A 177 4.77 14.99 -2.79
C GLY A 177 4.72 13.66 -3.56
N HIS A 178 4.74 13.70 -4.89
CA HIS A 178 4.53 12.55 -5.78
C HIS A 178 5.41 11.36 -5.43
N LYS A 179 6.72 11.58 -5.21
CA LYS A 179 7.68 10.55 -4.78
C LYS A 179 7.37 9.90 -3.42
N ASN A 180 6.50 10.53 -2.64
CA ASN A 180 6.07 10.04 -1.33
C ASN A 180 4.73 9.29 -1.39
N LEU A 181 4.13 9.16 -2.57
CA LEU A 181 3.03 8.26 -2.87
C LEU A 181 3.64 7.04 -3.55
N VAL A 182 3.61 5.90 -2.87
CA VAL A 182 4.29 4.67 -3.34
C VAL A 182 3.24 3.66 -3.74
N PHE A 183 3.04 3.48 -5.04
CA PHE A 183 2.19 2.43 -5.59
C PHE A 183 2.94 1.09 -5.51
N SER A 184 2.39 0.09 -4.84
CA SER A 184 2.98 -1.25 -4.76
C SER A 184 2.17 -2.22 -5.61
N THR A 185 2.85 -3.15 -6.29
CA THR A 185 2.18 -4.17 -7.10
C THR A 185 3.01 -5.43 -7.24
N VAL A 186 2.34 -6.55 -7.47
CA VAL A 186 2.97 -7.81 -7.90
C VAL A 186 3.40 -7.79 -9.39
N GLY A 187 3.11 -6.70 -10.11
CA GLY A 187 3.58 -6.51 -11.49
C GLY A 187 2.51 -6.78 -12.57
N ASP A 188 1.33 -6.22 -12.41
CA ASP A 188 0.30 -6.27 -13.46
C ASP A 188 0.68 -5.30 -14.62
N PRO A 189 0.67 -5.77 -15.90
CA PRO A 189 0.99 -4.93 -17.07
C PRO A 189 0.14 -3.66 -17.15
N ARG A 190 -1.13 -3.72 -16.77
CA ARG A 190 -2.05 -2.57 -16.76
C ARG A 190 -1.56 -1.42 -15.89
N VAL A 191 -0.81 -1.73 -14.82
CA VAL A 191 -0.22 -0.69 -13.95
C VAL A 191 0.86 0.09 -14.71
N PHE A 192 1.76 -0.63 -15.40
CA PHE A 192 2.83 0.04 -16.16
C PHE A 192 2.24 0.90 -17.29
N GLU A 193 1.24 0.40 -18.01
CA GLU A 193 0.54 1.14 -19.06
C GLU A 193 -0.13 2.41 -18.49
N ALA A 194 -0.92 2.26 -17.42
CA ALA A 194 -1.62 3.37 -16.78
C ALA A 194 -0.66 4.42 -16.22
N LEU A 195 0.45 4.00 -15.60
CA LEU A 195 1.43 4.93 -15.04
C LEU A 195 2.25 5.64 -16.13
N MET A 196 2.56 4.97 -17.23
CA MET A 196 3.25 5.57 -18.38
C MET A 196 2.36 6.54 -19.14
N ALA A 197 1.06 6.29 -19.23
CA ALA A 197 0.08 7.13 -19.90
C ALA A 197 -0.26 8.42 -19.13
N ARG A 198 0.25 8.61 -17.90
CA ARG A 198 -0.08 9.79 -17.09
C ARG A 198 0.52 11.07 -17.67
N ASP A 199 -0.34 12.08 -17.84
CA ASP A 199 0.03 13.41 -18.32
C ASP A 199 0.86 14.19 -17.29
N GLU A 200 1.50 15.29 -17.74
CA GLU A 200 2.32 16.16 -16.87
C GLU A 200 1.55 16.75 -15.67
N GLY A 201 0.25 16.97 -15.81
CA GLY A 201 -0.62 17.49 -14.74
C GLY A 201 -1.08 16.43 -13.71
N GLN A 202 -0.86 15.16 -13.98
CA GLN A 202 -1.26 14.06 -13.11
C GLN A 202 -0.14 13.64 -12.17
N VAL A 203 -0.51 13.07 -11.02
CA VAL A 203 0.45 12.59 -10.03
C VAL A 203 1.16 11.34 -10.52
N ARG A 204 2.48 11.37 -10.67
CA ARG A 204 3.31 10.19 -10.94
C ARG A 204 3.88 9.66 -9.61
N PRO A 205 3.33 8.56 -9.07
CA PRO A 205 3.82 8.00 -7.82
C PRO A 205 5.17 7.29 -8.00
N ALA A 206 5.90 7.08 -6.91
CA ALA A 206 6.97 6.09 -6.92
C ALA A 206 6.38 4.67 -7.01
N LEU A 207 7.12 3.74 -7.62
CA LEU A 207 6.68 2.37 -7.82
C LEU A 207 7.47 1.41 -6.92
N ALA A 208 6.76 0.54 -6.23
CA ALA A 208 7.30 -0.62 -5.55
C ALA A 208 6.81 -1.89 -6.26
N LEU A 209 7.74 -2.81 -6.54
CA LEU A 209 7.46 -4.05 -7.24
C LEU A 209 7.80 -5.25 -6.36
N SER A 210 6.80 -6.08 -6.09
CA SER A 210 6.95 -7.35 -5.37
C SER A 210 7.61 -8.38 -6.30
N LEU A 211 8.93 -8.55 -6.15
CA LEU A 211 9.73 -9.45 -6.99
C LEU A 211 9.85 -10.84 -6.37
N HIS A 212 10.38 -10.94 -5.16
CA HIS A 212 10.52 -12.07 -4.26
C HIS A 212 11.37 -13.26 -4.74
N THR A 213 11.68 -13.38 -6.02
CA THR A 213 12.57 -14.40 -6.60
C THR A 213 13.01 -13.97 -8.00
N THR A 214 14.14 -14.47 -8.46
CA THR A 214 14.64 -14.30 -9.83
C THR A 214 14.18 -15.43 -10.75
N ARG A 215 13.49 -16.44 -10.22
CA ARG A 215 13.04 -17.65 -10.91
C ARG A 215 11.55 -17.55 -11.19
N ALA A 216 11.16 -17.81 -12.44
CA ALA A 216 9.77 -17.72 -12.87
C ALA A 216 8.90 -18.81 -12.21
N ASP A 217 9.41 -20.05 -12.14
CA ASP A 217 8.75 -21.18 -11.50
C ASP A 217 8.47 -20.96 -10.01
N LEU A 218 9.46 -20.49 -9.29
CA LEU A 218 9.31 -20.17 -7.87
C LEU A 218 8.36 -18.98 -7.65
N ARG A 219 8.39 -18.00 -8.57
CA ARG A 219 7.50 -16.85 -8.49
C ARG A 219 6.03 -17.25 -8.62
N GLU A 220 5.71 -18.20 -9.51
CA GLU A 220 4.35 -18.74 -9.64
C GLU A 220 3.90 -19.47 -8.37
N GLN A 221 4.81 -20.13 -7.66
CA GLN A 221 4.51 -20.76 -6.38
C GLN A 221 4.29 -19.75 -5.26
N LEU A 222 5.16 -18.72 -5.16
CA LEU A 222 5.07 -17.70 -4.12
C LEU A 222 3.90 -16.74 -4.32
N LEU A 223 3.54 -16.44 -5.57
CA LEU A 223 2.50 -15.48 -5.97
C LEU A 223 1.50 -16.14 -6.94
N PRO A 224 0.68 -17.09 -6.50
CA PRO A 224 -0.02 -18.03 -7.38
C PRO A 224 -1.03 -17.38 -8.33
N ARG A 225 -1.53 -16.18 -8.03
CA ARG A 225 -2.48 -15.45 -8.88
C ARG A 225 -1.93 -14.10 -9.35
N ALA A 226 -0.60 -13.91 -9.28
CA ALA A 226 0.04 -12.79 -9.97
C ALA A 226 0.04 -13.04 -11.49
N PRO A 227 0.09 -11.98 -12.32
CA PRO A 227 0.28 -12.13 -13.76
C PRO A 227 1.56 -12.93 -14.08
N ARG A 228 1.48 -13.79 -15.10
CA ARG A 228 2.57 -14.68 -15.50
C ARG A 228 3.60 -13.96 -16.35
N LEU A 229 4.26 -12.96 -15.74
CA LEU A 229 5.43 -12.31 -16.30
C LEU A 229 6.68 -12.86 -15.64
N THR A 230 7.70 -13.08 -16.43
CA THR A 230 9.02 -13.45 -15.91
C THR A 230 9.62 -12.30 -15.10
N PRO A 231 10.49 -12.58 -14.13
CA PRO A 231 11.23 -11.54 -13.41
C PRO A 231 11.97 -10.55 -14.34
N GLN A 232 12.47 -11.03 -15.47
CA GLN A 232 13.13 -10.20 -16.48
C GLN A 232 12.16 -9.20 -17.12
N GLU A 233 11.01 -9.67 -17.61
CA GLU A 233 9.96 -8.79 -18.20
C GLU A 233 9.46 -7.75 -17.21
N LEU A 234 9.28 -8.14 -15.93
CA LEU A 234 8.87 -7.23 -14.86
C LEU A 234 9.91 -6.15 -14.61
N VAL A 235 11.19 -6.51 -14.53
CA VAL A 235 12.29 -5.56 -14.31
C VAL A 235 12.43 -4.60 -15.49
N GLU A 236 12.28 -5.08 -16.72
CA GLU A 236 12.33 -4.23 -17.91
C GLU A 236 11.16 -3.25 -17.97
N ALA A 237 9.94 -3.69 -17.67
CA ALA A 237 8.78 -2.81 -17.62
C ALA A 237 8.93 -1.74 -16.52
N ALA A 238 9.40 -2.16 -15.34
CA ALA A 238 9.63 -1.26 -14.22
C ALA A 238 10.74 -0.24 -14.51
N GLU A 239 11.84 -0.65 -15.15
CA GLU A 239 12.94 0.24 -15.53
C GLU A 239 12.49 1.33 -16.50
N ARG A 240 11.63 1.02 -17.48
CA ARG A 240 11.03 2.05 -18.35
C ARG A 240 10.30 3.11 -17.54
N TYR A 241 9.49 2.69 -16.55
CA TYR A 241 8.80 3.64 -15.68
C TYR A 241 9.76 4.43 -14.79
N ALA A 242 10.80 3.80 -14.24
CA ALA A 242 11.82 4.47 -13.42
C ALA A 242 12.47 5.63 -14.18
N ARG A 243 12.85 5.39 -15.43
CA ARG A 243 13.47 6.42 -16.29
C ARG A 243 12.49 7.53 -16.66
N ALA A 244 11.23 7.19 -16.93
CA ALA A 244 10.20 8.17 -17.27
C ALA A 244 9.76 9.02 -16.06
N SER A 245 9.70 8.44 -14.87
CA SER A 245 9.26 9.15 -13.66
C SER A 245 10.38 9.88 -12.93
N GLY A 246 11.64 9.48 -13.15
CA GLY A 246 12.80 9.97 -12.39
C GLY A 246 12.87 9.41 -10.96
N TYR A 247 12.10 8.34 -10.64
CA TYR A 247 12.12 7.69 -9.33
C TYR A 247 12.64 6.24 -9.44
N PRO A 248 13.58 5.82 -8.57
CA PRO A 248 14.05 4.44 -8.59
C PRO A 248 12.94 3.46 -8.24
N ILE A 249 12.89 2.32 -8.90
CA ILE A 249 12.00 1.22 -8.53
C ILE A 249 12.42 0.67 -7.17
N GLN A 250 11.44 0.45 -6.30
CA GLN A 250 11.64 -0.17 -5.01
C GLN A 250 11.26 -1.65 -5.11
N TYR A 251 12.21 -2.54 -5.46
CA TYR A 251 11.96 -3.97 -5.45
C TYR A 251 11.78 -4.46 -4.02
N GLN A 252 10.67 -5.14 -3.75
CA GLN A 252 10.36 -5.74 -2.46
C GLN A 252 10.68 -7.22 -2.53
N TRP A 253 11.40 -7.70 -1.54
CA TRP A 253 11.84 -9.09 -1.46
C TRP A 253 11.68 -9.59 -0.04
N THR A 254 10.61 -10.35 0.20
CA THR A 254 10.44 -11.06 1.47
C THR A 254 11.37 -12.25 1.48
N LEU A 255 12.32 -12.26 2.41
CA LEU A 255 13.28 -13.36 2.58
C LEU A 255 12.63 -14.51 3.35
N LEU A 256 12.61 -15.67 2.71
CA LEU A 256 12.10 -16.94 3.26
C LEU A 256 13.28 -17.90 3.37
N GLU A 257 13.57 -18.41 4.58
CA GLU A 257 14.71 -19.27 4.86
C GLU A 257 14.73 -20.51 3.97
N GLY A 258 15.86 -20.76 3.31
CA GLY A 258 16.08 -21.91 2.43
C GLY A 258 15.27 -21.91 1.13
N ILE A 259 14.53 -20.83 0.81
CA ILE A 259 13.67 -20.76 -0.38
C ILE A 259 14.20 -19.74 -1.39
N ASN A 260 14.33 -18.48 -0.99
CA ASN A 260 14.73 -17.37 -1.86
C ASN A 260 15.85 -16.50 -1.28
N ASP A 261 16.59 -17.05 -0.33
CA ASP A 261 17.75 -16.44 0.33
C ASP A 261 19.07 -17.14 -0.04
N THR A 262 19.10 -17.82 -1.20
CA THR A 262 20.20 -18.66 -1.69
C THR A 262 21.22 -17.87 -2.51
N ASP A 263 22.39 -18.48 -2.73
CA ASP A 263 23.45 -17.92 -3.60
C ASP A 263 22.97 -17.77 -5.05
N GLU A 264 22.13 -18.69 -5.53
CA GLU A 264 21.54 -18.63 -6.85
C GLU A 264 20.68 -17.36 -7.04
N GLU A 265 19.89 -17.01 -6.02
CA GLU A 265 19.08 -15.78 -6.02
C GLU A 265 19.95 -14.51 -5.96
N VAL A 266 21.08 -14.54 -5.23
CA VAL A 266 22.05 -13.44 -5.26
C VAL A 266 22.59 -13.22 -6.67
N GLU A 267 23.03 -14.29 -7.35
CA GLU A 267 23.51 -14.21 -8.73
C GLU A 267 22.41 -13.76 -9.70
N GLY A 268 21.20 -14.27 -9.52
CA GLY A 268 20.03 -13.86 -10.28
C GLY A 268 19.71 -12.37 -10.11
N LEU A 269 19.71 -11.86 -8.89
CA LEU A 269 19.49 -10.43 -8.59
C LEU A 269 20.56 -9.54 -9.23
N VAL A 270 21.81 -9.96 -9.21
CA VAL A 270 22.88 -9.20 -9.87
C VAL A 270 22.66 -9.15 -11.38
N ARG A 271 22.32 -10.28 -12.02
CA ARG A 271 22.02 -10.30 -13.46
C ARG A 271 20.83 -9.40 -13.81
N LEU A 272 19.76 -9.40 -12.99
CA LEU A 272 18.54 -8.66 -13.26
C LEU A 272 18.66 -7.15 -12.99
N LEU A 273 19.34 -6.77 -11.90
CA LEU A 273 19.28 -5.40 -11.37
C LEU A 273 20.55 -4.58 -11.60
N HIS A 274 21.64 -5.19 -12.09
CA HIS A 274 22.87 -4.44 -12.39
C HIS A 274 22.61 -3.32 -13.41
N GLY A 275 23.02 -2.09 -13.10
CA GLY A 275 22.81 -0.91 -13.95
C GLY A 275 21.37 -0.37 -14.00
N LYS A 276 20.42 -0.97 -13.30
CA LYS A 276 19.04 -0.50 -13.23
C LYS A 276 18.88 0.63 -12.22
N TYR A 277 17.93 1.53 -12.48
CA TYR A 277 17.61 2.60 -11.54
C TYR A 277 16.67 2.08 -10.45
N ALA A 278 17.24 1.42 -9.45
CA ALA A 278 16.53 0.58 -8.51
C ALA A 278 17.09 0.64 -7.09
N ILE A 279 16.26 0.27 -6.14
CA ILE A 279 16.58 -0.01 -4.74
C ILE A 279 15.98 -1.38 -4.42
N LEU A 280 16.78 -2.31 -3.95
CA LEU A 280 16.29 -3.60 -3.46
C LEU A 280 16.06 -3.51 -1.95
N ASN A 281 14.83 -3.78 -1.50
CA ASN A 281 14.50 -3.89 -0.09
C ASN A 281 14.39 -5.38 0.27
N LEU A 282 15.36 -5.89 1.01
CA LEU A 282 15.31 -7.22 1.62
C LEU A 282 14.54 -7.12 2.93
N ILE A 283 13.49 -7.88 3.06
CA ILE A 283 12.57 -7.87 4.20
C ILE A 283 12.56 -9.29 4.79
N PRO A 284 13.29 -9.56 5.88
CA PRO A 284 13.18 -10.84 6.57
C PRO A 284 11.71 -11.13 6.89
N TYR A 285 11.29 -12.35 6.62
CA TYR A 285 9.90 -12.76 6.76
C TYR A 285 9.34 -12.42 8.14
N ASN A 286 8.13 -11.90 8.18
CA ASN A 286 7.39 -11.70 9.42
C ASN A 286 6.46 -12.90 9.60
N GLU A 287 6.70 -13.67 10.63
CA GLU A 287 5.95 -14.88 10.90
C GLU A 287 4.46 -14.59 11.03
N GLY A 288 3.67 -15.36 10.30
CA GLY A 288 2.22 -15.33 10.34
C GLY A 288 1.70 -16.61 11.00
N GLU A 289 0.63 -16.48 11.78
CA GLU A 289 0.02 -17.64 12.45
C GLU A 289 -0.43 -18.70 11.42
N GLY A 290 0.05 -19.92 11.58
CA GLY A 290 -0.27 -21.06 10.71
C GLY A 290 0.47 -21.07 9.37
N MET A 291 1.44 -20.18 9.14
CA MET A 291 2.28 -20.19 7.94
C MET A 291 3.51 -21.08 8.14
N PRO A 292 3.88 -21.94 7.15
CA PRO A 292 4.97 -22.90 7.29
C PRO A 292 6.36 -22.32 7.02
N TYR A 293 6.48 -21.01 6.84
CA TYR A 293 7.72 -20.35 6.46
C TYR A 293 8.49 -19.87 7.68
N GLN A 294 9.83 -19.81 7.53
CA GLN A 294 10.74 -19.33 8.55
C GLN A 294 11.47 -18.06 8.08
N ARG A 295 11.80 -17.23 9.06
CA ARG A 295 12.63 -16.06 8.87
C ARG A 295 14.10 -16.49 8.83
N PRO A 296 14.90 -16.11 7.81
CA PRO A 296 16.34 -16.33 7.86
C PRO A 296 16.97 -15.51 8.99
N SER A 297 18.10 -15.99 9.49
CA SER A 297 18.85 -15.27 10.51
C SER A 297 19.21 -13.86 10.02
N TRP A 298 19.26 -12.90 10.95
CA TRP A 298 19.66 -11.54 10.62
C TRP A 298 21.07 -11.47 10.02
N ALA A 299 21.98 -12.32 10.51
CA ALA A 299 23.35 -12.42 10.00
C ALA A 299 23.37 -12.85 8.53
N HIS A 300 22.59 -13.86 8.15
CA HIS A 300 22.45 -14.33 6.77
C HIS A 300 21.84 -13.26 5.86
N ALA A 301 20.75 -12.63 6.28
CA ALA A 301 20.12 -11.55 5.53
C ALA A 301 21.07 -10.34 5.35
N ALA A 302 21.86 -10.00 6.37
CA ALA A 302 22.84 -8.93 6.31
C ALA A 302 24.02 -9.29 5.38
N ASP A 303 24.45 -10.55 5.36
CA ASP A 303 25.48 -11.02 4.43
C ASP A 303 25.00 -10.93 2.98
N MET A 304 23.81 -11.45 2.70
CA MET A 304 23.18 -11.33 1.38
C MET A 304 23.10 -9.85 0.92
N ALA A 305 22.64 -8.95 1.79
CA ALA A 305 22.55 -7.52 1.49
C ALA A 305 23.94 -6.92 1.19
N ARG A 306 24.98 -7.29 1.94
CA ARG A 306 26.35 -6.82 1.76
C ARG A 306 26.93 -7.30 0.41
N ARG A 307 26.77 -8.58 0.08
CA ARG A 307 27.23 -9.18 -1.18
C ARG A 307 26.57 -8.51 -2.40
N LEU A 308 25.28 -8.25 -2.35
CA LEU A 308 24.57 -7.52 -3.40
C LEU A 308 25.07 -6.08 -3.51
N HIS A 309 25.26 -5.40 -2.39
CA HIS A 309 25.79 -4.04 -2.38
C HIS A 309 27.19 -3.94 -2.98
N GLN A 310 28.10 -4.87 -2.64
CA GLN A 310 29.44 -4.96 -3.21
C GLN A 310 29.44 -5.18 -4.73
N ARG A 311 28.36 -5.75 -5.26
CA ARG A 311 28.15 -5.99 -6.69
C ARG A 311 27.34 -4.90 -7.39
N GLY A 312 27.23 -3.72 -6.74
CA GLY A 312 26.60 -2.53 -7.31
C GLY A 312 25.07 -2.48 -7.23
N ILE A 313 24.43 -3.38 -6.48
CA ILE A 313 22.99 -3.34 -6.25
C ILE A 313 22.71 -2.56 -4.97
N LEU A 314 22.05 -1.39 -5.08
CA LEU A 314 21.65 -0.61 -3.91
C LEU A 314 20.62 -1.38 -3.07
N THR A 315 21.11 -2.06 -2.06
CA THR A 315 20.32 -2.97 -1.23
C THR A 315 20.11 -2.39 0.16
N LYS A 316 18.88 -2.51 0.68
CA LYS A 316 18.50 -2.14 2.05
C LYS A 316 17.93 -3.35 2.76
N LEU A 317 18.54 -3.75 3.86
CA LEU A 317 17.93 -4.69 4.78
C LEU A 317 16.92 -3.93 5.64
N ARG A 318 15.67 -4.35 5.61
CA ARG A 318 14.54 -3.69 6.27
C ARG A 318 14.11 -4.48 7.49
N GLN A 319 13.96 -3.81 8.60
CA GLN A 319 13.15 -4.31 9.70
C GLN A 319 11.72 -3.83 9.48
N SER A 320 10.75 -4.74 9.46
CA SER A 320 9.35 -4.37 9.33
C SER A 320 8.89 -3.62 10.58
N ALA A 321 8.09 -2.57 10.37
CA ALA A 321 7.52 -1.82 11.47
C ALA A 321 6.39 -2.60 12.14
N GLY A 322 6.24 -2.47 13.47
CA GLY A 322 5.10 -3.01 14.22
C GLY A 322 4.98 -4.53 14.16
N GLN A 323 6.10 -5.24 14.14
CA GLN A 323 6.08 -6.73 14.11
C GLN A 323 5.41 -7.30 15.38
N ASP A 324 5.64 -6.68 16.50
CA ASP A 324 5.10 -7.02 17.82
C ASP A 324 3.57 -6.86 17.95
N VAL A 325 2.99 -6.09 17.04
CA VAL A 325 1.53 -5.83 16.98
C VAL A 325 0.88 -6.33 15.69
N ASP A 326 1.47 -7.30 15.00
CA ASP A 326 1.01 -7.83 13.70
C ASP A 326 0.86 -6.76 12.60
N GLY A 327 1.61 -5.67 12.70
CA GLY A 327 1.61 -4.56 11.75
C GLY A 327 2.63 -4.69 10.62
N GLY A 328 3.50 -5.71 10.66
CA GLY A 328 4.55 -5.93 9.67
C GLY A 328 4.03 -6.31 8.29
N CYS A 329 4.91 -6.19 7.29
CA CYS A 329 4.59 -6.60 5.92
C CYS A 329 4.16 -8.07 5.88
N GLY A 330 2.99 -8.36 5.31
CA GLY A 330 2.42 -9.69 5.22
C GLY A 330 1.59 -10.14 6.43
N GLN A 331 1.56 -9.40 7.55
CA GLN A 331 0.84 -9.80 8.78
C GLN A 331 -0.61 -9.30 8.84
N LEU A 332 -0.97 -8.27 8.06
CA LEU A 332 -2.29 -7.64 8.11
C LEU A 332 -3.40 -8.60 7.67
N ARG A 333 -4.48 -8.69 8.43
CA ARG A 333 -5.59 -9.61 8.18
C ARG A 333 -6.97 -9.15 8.65
N ALA A 334 -7.06 -8.02 9.35
CA ALA A 334 -8.31 -7.37 9.82
C ALA A 334 -9.35 -8.36 10.39
N ARG A 335 -8.96 -9.21 11.33
CA ARG A 335 -9.88 -10.19 11.93
C ARG A 335 -10.93 -9.51 12.81
N SER A 336 -12.21 -9.78 12.54
CA SER A 336 -13.25 -9.67 13.55
C SER A 336 -13.11 -10.79 14.58
N VAL A 337 -13.52 -10.55 15.83
CA VAL A 337 -13.44 -11.54 16.91
C VAL A 337 -14.21 -12.84 16.57
N GLN A 338 -15.21 -12.77 15.69
CA GLN A 338 -16.01 -13.92 15.25
C GLN A 338 -15.32 -14.81 14.21
N GLU A 339 -14.44 -14.27 13.38
CA GLU A 339 -13.72 -15.04 12.37
C GLU A 339 -12.53 -15.85 12.94
N LYS A 340 -12.04 -15.51 14.14
CA LYS A 340 -11.05 -16.33 14.85
C LYS A 340 -11.49 -17.78 15.05
N ALA A 341 -12.78 -18.02 15.22
CA ALA A 341 -13.31 -19.36 15.48
C ALA A 341 -13.50 -20.21 14.21
N MET A 342 -13.78 -19.59 13.04
CA MET A 342 -14.06 -20.32 11.80
C MET A 342 -12.82 -20.63 10.95
N GLN A 343 -11.75 -19.86 11.04
CA GLN A 343 -10.54 -20.06 10.23
C GLN A 343 -9.59 -21.12 10.77
N LEU A 344 -9.61 -21.44 12.06
CA LEU A 344 -8.87 -22.58 12.62
C LEU A 344 -9.26 -23.94 12.01
N GLN A 345 -10.37 -24.00 11.24
CA GLN A 345 -10.84 -25.23 10.59
C GLN A 345 -10.45 -25.37 9.10
N ARG A 346 -9.76 -24.39 8.47
CA ARG A 346 -9.45 -24.39 7.04
C ARG A 346 -7.97 -24.24 6.68
N VAL A 347 -7.07 -24.78 7.46
CA VAL A 347 -5.66 -24.92 7.02
C VAL A 347 -5.57 -26.13 6.10
N ILE A 348 -5.48 -25.90 4.80
CA ILE A 348 -5.14 -26.96 3.82
C ILE A 348 -3.62 -27.14 3.91
N PRO A 349 -3.13 -28.31 4.36
CA PRO A 349 -1.69 -28.57 4.37
C PRO A 349 -1.18 -28.65 2.92
N LEU A 350 -0.19 -27.85 2.59
CA LEU A 350 0.59 -28.00 1.37
C LEU A 350 1.38 -29.30 1.47
N GLN A 351 1.31 -30.13 0.42
CA GLN A 351 2.13 -31.33 0.34
C GLN A 351 3.61 -30.95 0.26
N PRO A 352 4.50 -31.64 0.97
CA PRO A 352 5.93 -31.40 0.84
C PRO A 352 6.36 -31.69 -0.61
N VAL A 353 7.19 -30.84 -1.17
CA VAL A 353 7.83 -31.04 -2.49
C VAL A 353 8.71 -32.28 -2.35
N PRO A 354 8.59 -33.30 -3.25
CA PRO A 354 9.51 -34.44 -3.23
C PRO A 354 10.93 -33.98 -3.51
N SER A 355 11.86 -34.53 -2.73
CA SER A 355 13.31 -34.34 -2.83
C SER A 355 13.90 -34.73 -4.18
#